data_0584d3e52715eeed8fd35785376dac9a
#
_entry.id   0584d3e52715eeed8fd35785376dac9a
#
_cell.length_a   1.000
_cell.length_b   1.000
_cell.length_c   1.000
_cell.angle_alpha   90.00
_cell.angle_beta   90.00
_cell.angle_gamma   90.00
#
_symmetry.space_group_name_H-M   'P 1'
#
loop_
_entity.id
_entity.type
_entity.pdbx_description
1 polymer ?
#
loop_
_entity_poly.entity_id
_entity_poly.type
_entity_poly.pdbx_seq_one_letter_code
_entity_poly.pdbx_strand_id
1 'polypeptide(L)'
;MVNSWMRLLTATLVLFASLGAGAIEVAGVKVDEGAEVAGSRLVLNGAGIRYKAVFKVYVAGLYLNRKAGTPEAVAAATGPKRMSITMLRDIDSGELGKLFSRGIEDNMDKGAFIKLIPGVLRMSQIFSEHKKLLAGETFLIDWVPSRGTVLTIKGKVEGEPFKEPEFFNALMAIWLGRSPADWQLKEQLLGQKS
;
A
#
# COMPACT_ATOMS: atom_id res chain seq x y z
N MET A 1 45.98 -17.56 56.01
CA MET A 1 44.67 -16.88 55.95
C MET A 1 44.54 -16.22 54.65
N VAL A 2 43.82 -16.85 53.72
CA VAL A 2 43.59 -16.31 52.35
C VAL A 2 42.10 -16.22 52.14
N ASN A 3 41.56 -15.00 52.10
CA ASN A 3 40.13 -14.78 51.84
C ASN A 3 39.86 -14.80 50.34
N SER A 4 39.19 -15.85 49.90
CA SER A 4 38.69 -16.00 48.55
C SER A 4 37.37 -15.26 48.38
N TRP A 5 37.36 -14.13 47.70
CA TRP A 5 36.13 -13.39 47.33
C TRP A 5 35.65 -13.94 46.00
N MET A 6 34.62 -14.77 46.07
CA MET A 6 33.92 -15.34 44.95
C MET A 6 32.96 -14.27 44.36
N ARG A 7 33.34 -13.66 43.23
CA ARG A 7 32.47 -12.72 42.49
C ARG A 7 31.47 -13.54 41.67
N LEU A 8 30.21 -13.55 42.11
CA LEU A 8 29.09 -14.05 41.32
C LEU A 8 28.81 -13.02 40.21
N LEU A 9 29.14 -13.40 38.97
CA LEU A 9 28.69 -12.72 37.78
C LEU A 9 27.28 -13.21 37.44
N THR A 10 26.27 -12.43 37.77
CA THR A 10 24.88 -12.69 37.35
C THR A 10 24.74 -12.22 35.87
N ALA A 11 24.80 -13.16 34.95
CA ALA A 11 24.52 -12.89 33.55
C ALA A 11 23.00 -12.72 33.38
N THR A 12 22.54 -11.49 33.22
CA THR A 12 21.14 -11.20 32.90
C THR A 12 20.94 -11.50 31.40
N LEU A 13 20.31 -12.64 31.13
CA LEU A 13 19.90 -13.02 29.77
C LEU A 13 18.70 -12.17 29.36
N VAL A 14 18.94 -11.14 28.59
CA VAL A 14 17.85 -10.32 27.99
C VAL A 14 17.26 -11.13 26.83
N LEU A 15 16.11 -11.74 27.10
CA LEU A 15 15.32 -12.44 26.09
C LEU A 15 14.68 -11.37 25.18
N PHE A 16 15.27 -11.11 24.02
CA PHE A 16 14.60 -10.34 22.97
C PHE A 16 13.45 -11.21 22.42
N ALA A 17 12.24 -10.96 22.91
CA ALA A 17 11.03 -11.47 22.28
C ALA A 17 10.92 -10.80 20.90
N SER A 18 11.34 -11.51 19.86
CA SER A 18 11.03 -11.16 18.47
C SER A 18 9.50 -11.23 18.35
N LEU A 19 8.82 -10.08 18.38
CA LEU A 19 7.43 -10.01 17.95
C LEU A 19 7.43 -10.41 16.46
N GLY A 20 7.16 -11.67 16.20
CA GLY A 20 6.99 -12.18 14.86
C GLY A 20 5.90 -11.34 14.17
N ALA A 21 6.27 -10.62 13.13
CA ALA A 21 5.29 -9.97 12.27
C ALA A 21 4.42 -11.08 11.68
N GLY A 22 3.17 -11.16 12.11
CA GLY A 22 2.18 -12.05 11.50
C GLY A 22 2.04 -11.72 10.01
N ALA A 23 1.66 -12.70 9.23
CA ALA A 23 1.34 -12.52 7.82
C ALA A 23 0.15 -13.40 7.47
N ILE A 24 -0.69 -12.90 6.58
CA ILE A 24 -1.77 -13.67 5.96
C ILE A 24 -1.36 -14.09 4.55
N GLU A 25 -1.91 -15.17 4.06
CA GLU A 25 -1.71 -15.60 2.67
C GLU A 25 -2.96 -15.29 1.85
N VAL A 26 -2.77 -14.59 0.72
CA VAL A 26 -3.84 -14.25 -0.21
C VAL A 26 -3.39 -14.67 -1.62
N ALA A 27 -4.03 -15.67 -2.18
CA ALA A 27 -3.71 -16.22 -3.50
C ALA A 27 -2.21 -16.57 -3.71
N GLY A 28 -1.57 -17.15 -2.68
CA GLY A 28 -0.14 -17.49 -2.72
C GLY A 28 0.80 -16.32 -2.43
N VAL A 29 0.27 -15.11 -2.22
CA VAL A 29 1.07 -13.94 -1.82
C VAL A 29 1.04 -13.79 -0.31
N LYS A 30 2.23 -13.70 0.29
CA LYS A 30 2.39 -13.35 1.70
C LYS A 30 2.14 -11.85 1.88
N VAL A 31 1.14 -11.50 2.68
CA VAL A 31 0.80 -10.12 3.05
C VAL A 31 1.07 -9.94 4.53
N ASP A 32 2.06 -9.14 4.87
CA ASP A 32 2.45 -8.92 6.26
C ASP A 32 1.35 -8.13 7.01
N GLU A 33 1.10 -8.48 8.29
CA GLU A 33 0.09 -7.80 9.13
C GLU A 33 0.49 -6.38 9.54
N GLY A 34 1.71 -5.98 9.27
CA GLY A 34 2.23 -4.63 9.53
C GLY A 34 3.18 -4.17 8.45
N ALA A 35 3.35 -2.87 8.36
CA ALA A 35 4.31 -2.21 7.47
C ALA A 35 4.93 -1.01 8.18
N GLU A 36 6.13 -0.63 7.78
CA GLU A 36 6.77 0.61 8.22
C GLU A 36 6.77 1.63 7.09
N VAL A 37 6.31 2.84 7.37
CA VAL A 37 6.28 3.96 6.42
C VAL A 37 6.77 5.22 7.14
N ALA A 38 7.88 5.78 6.67
CA ALA A 38 8.47 7.00 7.23
C ALA A 38 8.65 6.95 8.76
N GLY A 39 9.15 5.83 9.28
CA GLY A 39 9.36 5.62 10.73
C GLY A 39 8.09 5.34 11.54
N SER A 40 6.93 5.24 10.90
CA SER A 40 5.66 4.91 11.56
C SER A 40 5.27 3.47 11.27
N ARG A 41 4.91 2.73 12.32
CA ARG A 41 4.36 1.37 12.18
C ARG A 41 2.88 1.44 11.83
N LEU A 42 2.52 0.80 10.73
CA LEU A 42 1.15 0.65 10.26
C LEU A 42 0.66 -0.78 10.48
N VAL A 43 -0.64 -0.94 10.60
CA VAL A 43 -1.31 -2.25 10.64
C VAL A 43 -2.06 -2.51 9.34
N LEU A 44 -2.11 -3.74 8.92
CA LEU A 44 -2.91 -4.15 7.77
C LEU A 44 -4.38 -3.90 8.06
N ASN A 45 -5.00 -2.98 7.32
CA ASN A 45 -6.43 -2.70 7.40
C ASN A 45 -7.25 -3.84 6.80
N GLY A 46 -6.84 -4.26 5.60
CA GLY A 46 -7.41 -5.39 4.89
C GLY A 46 -6.61 -5.68 3.62
N ALA A 47 -6.79 -6.88 3.08
CA ALA A 47 -6.17 -7.31 1.83
C ALA A 47 -7.11 -8.19 1.03
N GLY A 48 -6.94 -8.17 -0.30
CA GLY A 48 -7.77 -8.97 -1.18
C GLY A 48 -7.23 -9.04 -2.61
N ILE A 49 -7.99 -9.74 -3.45
CA ILE A 49 -7.63 -10.00 -4.84
C ILE A 49 -8.45 -9.10 -5.75
N ARG A 50 -7.77 -8.46 -6.70
CA ARG A 50 -8.42 -7.80 -7.84
C ARG A 50 -8.73 -8.82 -8.92
N TYR A 51 -10.00 -8.94 -9.26
CA TYR A 51 -10.44 -9.72 -10.41
C TYR A 51 -10.78 -8.81 -11.60
N LYS A 52 -10.42 -9.24 -12.81
CA LYS A 52 -10.94 -8.71 -14.07
C LYS A 52 -11.63 -9.86 -14.79
N ALA A 53 -12.95 -9.87 -14.77
CA ALA A 53 -13.75 -11.05 -15.09
C ALA A 53 -13.33 -12.24 -14.20
N VAL A 54 -12.88 -13.34 -14.77
CA VAL A 54 -12.43 -14.55 -14.04
C VAL A 54 -10.93 -14.54 -13.69
N PHE A 55 -10.18 -13.55 -14.13
CA PHE A 55 -8.73 -13.53 -13.97
C PHE A 55 -8.32 -12.79 -12.70
N LYS A 56 -7.49 -13.42 -11.87
CA LYS A 56 -6.79 -12.77 -10.77
C LYS A 56 -5.69 -11.88 -11.35
N VAL A 57 -5.72 -10.59 -11.01
CA VAL A 57 -4.78 -9.61 -11.58
C VAL A 57 -3.67 -9.27 -10.59
N TYR A 58 -4.02 -8.95 -9.35
CA TYR A 58 -3.08 -8.65 -8.27
C TYR A 58 -3.71 -8.88 -6.90
N VAL A 59 -2.86 -8.95 -5.89
CA VAL A 59 -3.24 -8.81 -4.47
C VAL A 59 -2.98 -7.37 -4.07
N ALA A 60 -3.95 -6.74 -3.41
CA ALA A 60 -3.78 -5.44 -2.79
C ALA A 60 -3.90 -5.54 -1.27
N GLY A 61 -3.09 -4.76 -0.54
CA GLY A 61 -3.14 -4.61 0.91
C GLY A 61 -3.13 -3.12 1.29
N LEU A 62 -4.09 -2.72 2.12
CA LEU A 62 -4.19 -1.37 2.66
C LEU A 62 -3.64 -1.35 4.09
N TYR A 63 -2.71 -0.44 4.37
CA TYR A 63 -2.11 -0.27 5.68
C TYR A 63 -2.36 1.13 6.21
N LEU A 64 -2.78 1.21 7.47
CA LEU A 64 -3.12 2.43 8.18
C LEU A 64 -2.50 2.39 9.59
N ASN A 65 -2.43 3.53 10.29
CA ASN A 65 -2.02 3.58 11.69
C ASN A 65 -3.03 2.92 12.65
N ARG A 66 -4.30 2.86 12.25
CA ARG A 66 -5.40 2.14 12.92
C ARG A 66 -6.44 1.69 11.90
N LYS A 67 -7.15 0.61 12.18
CA LYS A 67 -8.17 0.08 11.27
C LYS A 67 -9.32 1.06 11.03
N ALA A 68 -9.81 1.06 9.79
CA ALA A 68 -10.93 1.88 9.32
C ALA A 68 -11.83 1.04 8.42
N GLY A 69 -13.14 1.01 8.72
CA GLY A 69 -14.12 0.17 8.03
C GLY A 69 -14.89 0.87 6.90
N THR A 70 -14.64 2.16 6.65
CA THR A 70 -15.30 2.93 5.57
C THR A 70 -14.31 3.77 4.79
N PRO A 71 -14.60 4.10 3.52
CA PRO A 71 -13.75 4.98 2.71
C PRO A 71 -13.50 6.33 3.36
N GLU A 72 -14.51 6.91 4.00
CA GLU A 72 -14.43 8.21 4.66
C GLU A 72 -13.48 8.14 5.87
N ALA A 73 -13.56 7.05 6.66
CA ALA A 73 -12.65 6.82 7.77
C ALA A 73 -11.20 6.60 7.31
N VAL A 74 -10.98 5.93 6.17
CA VAL A 74 -9.67 5.81 5.54
C VAL A 74 -9.14 7.16 5.08
N ALA A 75 -9.97 7.99 4.45
CA ALA A 75 -9.59 9.33 4.01
C ALA A 75 -9.24 10.23 5.19
N ALA A 76 -10.06 10.20 6.26
CA ALA A 76 -9.88 11.00 7.47
C ALA A 76 -8.73 10.50 8.39
N ALA A 77 -8.22 9.28 8.19
CA ALA A 77 -7.13 8.75 8.99
C ALA A 77 -5.89 9.65 8.87
N THR A 78 -5.33 10.04 10.01
CA THR A 78 -4.11 10.85 10.08
C THR A 78 -2.86 9.97 9.98
N GLY A 79 -1.72 10.59 9.66
CA GLY A 79 -0.44 9.88 9.55
C GLY A 79 -0.22 9.19 8.20
N PRO A 80 0.85 8.40 8.09
CA PRO A 80 1.16 7.68 6.87
C PRO A 80 0.10 6.62 6.54
N LYS A 81 0.00 6.31 5.24
CA LYS A 81 -0.86 5.25 4.68
C LYS A 81 -0.10 4.54 3.58
N ARG A 82 -0.36 3.27 3.37
CA ARG A 82 0.21 2.50 2.25
C ARG A 82 -0.86 1.68 1.54
N MET A 83 -0.86 1.74 0.22
CA MET A 83 -1.42 0.70 -0.63
C MET A 83 -0.26 -0.11 -1.21
N SER A 84 -0.25 -1.41 -0.93
CA SER A 84 0.71 -2.37 -1.50
C SER A 84 0.01 -3.22 -2.54
N ILE A 85 0.62 -3.40 -3.71
CA ILE A 85 0.04 -4.17 -4.80
C ILE A 85 1.09 -5.14 -5.32
N THR A 86 0.79 -6.45 -5.25
CA THR A 86 1.64 -7.53 -5.77
C THR A 86 0.95 -8.19 -6.95
N MET A 87 1.60 -8.20 -8.08
CA MET A 87 1.04 -8.75 -9.33
C MET A 87 0.88 -10.26 -9.26
N LEU A 88 -0.26 -10.79 -9.72
CA LEU A 88 -0.52 -12.23 -9.89
C LEU A 88 -0.33 -12.69 -11.32
N ARG A 89 -0.13 -11.77 -12.25
CA ARG A 89 0.15 -12.01 -13.67
C ARG A 89 0.95 -10.84 -14.22
N ASP A 90 1.63 -11.08 -15.34
CA ASP A 90 2.30 -10.02 -16.08
C ASP A 90 1.28 -9.00 -16.60
N ILE A 91 1.64 -7.73 -16.49
CA ILE A 91 0.87 -6.62 -17.06
C ILE A 91 1.80 -5.63 -17.75
N ASP A 92 1.38 -5.10 -18.88
CA ASP A 92 2.05 -3.96 -19.51
C ASP A 92 1.89 -2.72 -18.63
N SER A 93 2.99 -2.06 -18.31
CA SER A 93 2.98 -0.94 -17.36
C SER A 93 2.27 0.29 -17.92
N GLY A 94 2.28 0.48 -19.24
CA GLY A 94 1.49 1.52 -19.90
C GLY A 94 0.00 1.23 -19.84
N GLU A 95 -0.42 -0.05 -19.93
CA GLU A 95 -1.82 -0.44 -19.70
C GLU A 95 -2.23 -0.16 -18.25
N LEU A 96 -1.38 -0.49 -17.28
CA LEU A 96 -1.65 -0.20 -15.87
C LEU A 96 -1.80 1.30 -15.61
N GLY A 97 -0.94 2.14 -16.20
CA GLY A 97 -1.04 3.60 -16.12
C GLY A 97 -2.37 4.14 -16.67
N LYS A 98 -2.84 3.59 -17.80
CA LYS A 98 -4.15 3.93 -18.39
C LYS A 98 -5.31 3.51 -17.48
N LEU A 99 -5.23 2.34 -16.85
CA LEU A 99 -6.24 1.86 -15.91
C LEU A 99 -6.32 2.76 -14.67
N PHE A 100 -5.20 3.23 -14.16
CA PHE A 100 -5.18 4.17 -13.04
C PHE A 100 -5.77 5.52 -13.42
N SER A 101 -5.40 6.07 -14.58
CA SER A 101 -5.96 7.33 -15.05
C SER A 101 -7.50 7.26 -15.17
N ARG A 102 -8.02 6.19 -15.78
CA ARG A 102 -9.46 5.95 -15.87
C ARG A 102 -10.10 5.77 -14.48
N GLY A 103 -9.48 4.96 -13.59
CA GLY A 103 -10.00 4.73 -12.26
C GLY A 103 -10.09 6.02 -11.41
N ILE A 104 -9.17 6.96 -11.59
CA ILE A 104 -9.25 8.30 -10.99
C ILE A 104 -10.42 9.08 -11.61
N GLU A 105 -10.48 9.16 -12.94
CA GLU A 105 -11.52 9.89 -13.66
C GLU A 105 -12.93 9.41 -13.31
N ASP A 106 -13.16 8.10 -13.27
CA ASP A 106 -14.46 7.50 -12.95
C ASP A 106 -14.96 7.79 -11.52
N ASN A 107 -14.05 8.23 -10.63
CA ASN A 107 -14.34 8.50 -9.22
C ASN A 107 -14.31 9.97 -8.83
N MET A 108 -14.10 10.88 -9.78
CA MET A 108 -14.01 12.32 -9.51
C MET A 108 -14.99 13.11 -10.35
N ASP A 109 -15.29 14.32 -9.88
CA ASP A 109 -15.95 15.28 -10.74
C ASP A 109 -14.93 15.84 -11.79
N LYS A 110 -15.43 16.20 -12.97
CA LYS A 110 -14.61 16.64 -14.10
C LYS A 110 -13.68 17.82 -13.76
N GLY A 111 -14.17 18.77 -12.96
CA GLY A 111 -13.39 19.94 -12.58
C GLY A 111 -12.24 19.59 -11.61
N ALA A 112 -12.47 18.65 -10.70
CA ALA A 112 -11.44 18.14 -9.78
C ALA A 112 -10.39 17.30 -10.54
N PHE A 113 -10.82 16.44 -11.46
CA PHE A 113 -9.93 15.64 -12.30
C PHE A 113 -8.97 16.49 -13.14
N ILE A 114 -9.47 17.55 -13.78
CA ILE A 114 -8.64 18.47 -14.59
C ILE A 114 -7.43 19.01 -13.80
N LYS A 115 -7.61 19.31 -12.51
CA LYS A 115 -6.52 19.81 -11.65
C LYS A 115 -5.44 18.76 -11.39
N LEU A 116 -5.78 17.48 -11.46
CA LEU A 116 -4.87 16.37 -11.22
C LEU A 116 -4.20 15.82 -12.48
N ILE A 117 -4.61 16.27 -13.68
CA ILE A 117 -4.04 15.79 -14.94
C ILE A 117 -2.51 15.81 -14.97
N PRO A 118 -1.80 16.87 -14.52
CA PRO A 118 -0.34 16.87 -14.52
C PRO A 118 0.24 15.72 -13.68
N GLY A 119 -0.33 15.47 -12.50
CA GLY A 119 0.07 14.35 -11.63
C GLY A 119 -0.23 12.99 -12.27
N VAL A 120 -1.40 12.82 -12.87
CA VAL A 120 -1.80 11.59 -13.55
C VAL A 120 -0.88 11.27 -14.72
N LEU A 121 -0.52 12.28 -15.55
CA LEU A 121 0.42 12.11 -16.67
C LEU A 121 1.81 11.73 -16.17
N ARG A 122 2.32 12.40 -15.13
CA ARG A 122 3.61 12.06 -14.53
C ARG A 122 3.63 10.63 -13.97
N MET A 123 2.58 10.22 -13.28
CA MET A 123 2.46 8.84 -12.79
C MET A 123 2.44 7.83 -13.93
N SER A 124 1.67 8.09 -14.99
CA SER A 124 1.63 7.22 -16.16
C SER A 124 3.00 7.11 -16.86
N GLN A 125 3.77 8.19 -16.90
CA GLN A 125 5.14 8.17 -17.41
C GLN A 125 6.05 7.30 -16.56
N ILE A 126 6.02 7.45 -15.22
CA ILE A 126 6.80 6.61 -14.29
C ILE A 126 6.52 5.12 -14.54
N PHE A 127 5.25 4.72 -14.67
CA PHE A 127 4.93 3.34 -14.97
C PHE A 127 5.45 2.91 -16.35
N SER A 128 5.32 3.72 -17.39
CA SER A 128 5.73 3.35 -18.75
C SER A 128 7.24 3.13 -18.89
N GLU A 129 8.07 3.69 -18.03
CA GLU A 129 9.52 3.45 -17.99
C GLU A 129 9.87 2.00 -17.62
N HIS A 130 8.97 1.28 -16.98
CA HIS A 130 9.18 -0.11 -16.54
C HIS A 130 8.78 -1.19 -17.57
N LYS A 131 8.21 -0.83 -18.73
CA LYS A 131 7.70 -1.72 -19.77
C LYS A 131 6.66 -2.73 -19.27
N LYS A 132 7.04 -3.60 -18.31
CA LYS A 132 6.18 -4.62 -17.70
C LYS A 132 6.37 -4.70 -16.19
N LEU A 133 5.28 -5.03 -15.49
CA LEU A 133 5.31 -5.61 -14.15
C LEU A 133 5.00 -7.11 -14.28
N LEU A 134 5.91 -7.93 -13.78
CA LEU A 134 5.79 -9.38 -13.84
C LEU A 134 5.00 -9.92 -12.64
N ALA A 135 4.46 -11.12 -12.74
CA ALA A 135 3.89 -11.83 -11.60
C ALA A 135 4.91 -11.90 -10.45
N GLY A 136 4.47 -11.62 -9.23
CA GLY A 136 5.31 -11.51 -8.02
C GLY A 136 5.95 -10.14 -7.81
N GLU A 137 6.03 -9.27 -8.81
CA GLU A 137 6.56 -7.92 -8.61
C GLU A 137 5.55 -7.03 -7.89
N THR A 138 6.08 -6.12 -7.06
CA THR A 138 5.29 -5.27 -6.18
C THR A 138 5.53 -3.79 -6.49
N PHE A 139 4.48 -3.01 -6.38
CA PHE A 139 4.58 -1.56 -6.25
C PHE A 139 3.80 -1.05 -5.04
N LEU A 140 4.27 0.06 -4.48
CA LEU A 140 3.72 0.68 -3.29
C LEU A 140 3.31 2.11 -3.60
N ILE A 141 2.20 2.53 -3.02
CA ILE A 141 1.73 3.92 -3.02
C ILE A 141 1.66 4.35 -1.56
N ASP A 142 2.60 5.16 -1.13
CA ASP A 142 2.71 5.63 0.24
C ASP A 142 2.30 7.09 0.36
N TRP A 143 1.37 7.39 1.24
CA TRP A 143 1.17 8.75 1.72
C TRP A 143 2.09 9.02 2.90
N VAL A 144 2.92 10.03 2.79
CA VAL A 144 3.78 10.53 3.86
C VAL A 144 3.43 12.00 4.12
N PRO A 145 2.81 12.34 5.26
CA PRO A 145 2.24 13.69 5.50
C PRO A 145 3.18 14.86 5.23
N SER A 146 4.48 14.71 5.52
CA SER A 146 5.49 15.74 5.31
C SER A 146 6.07 15.78 3.89
N ARG A 147 5.79 14.78 3.05
CA ARG A 147 6.42 14.60 1.74
C ARG A 147 5.44 14.52 0.58
N GLY A 148 4.24 13.99 0.82
CA GLY A 148 3.24 13.68 -0.20
C GLY A 148 3.19 12.21 -0.57
N THR A 149 2.65 11.89 -1.75
CA THR A 149 2.55 10.53 -2.27
C THR A 149 3.88 10.10 -2.87
N VAL A 150 4.41 8.99 -2.37
CA VAL A 150 5.65 8.34 -2.84
C VAL A 150 5.27 7.05 -3.56
N LEU A 151 5.80 6.88 -4.77
CA LEU A 151 5.68 5.63 -5.53
C LEU A 151 6.96 4.81 -5.37
N THR A 152 6.82 3.52 -5.08
CA THR A 152 7.93 2.57 -5.08
C THR A 152 7.56 1.44 -6.03
N ILE A 153 8.39 1.19 -7.05
CA ILE A 153 8.16 0.12 -8.03
C ILE A 153 9.35 -0.82 -7.97
N LYS A 154 9.08 -2.13 -7.80
CA LYS A 154 10.14 -3.17 -7.71
C LYS A 154 11.20 -2.84 -6.63
N GLY A 155 10.76 -2.26 -5.51
CA GLY A 155 11.61 -1.89 -4.38
C GLY A 155 12.38 -0.57 -4.54
N LYS A 156 12.25 0.15 -5.67
CA LYS A 156 12.91 1.43 -5.91
C LYS A 156 11.89 2.58 -5.88
N VAL A 157 12.20 3.64 -5.14
CA VAL A 157 11.41 4.88 -5.14
C VAL A 157 11.57 5.56 -6.50
N GLU A 158 10.45 5.91 -7.11
CA GLU A 158 10.40 6.46 -8.46
C GLU A 158 9.90 7.91 -8.47
N GLY A 159 10.72 8.75 -9.05
CA GLY A 159 10.43 10.18 -9.20
C GLY A 159 10.31 10.94 -7.88
N GLU A 160 9.95 12.23 -7.98
CA GLU A 160 9.68 13.07 -6.82
C GLU A 160 8.28 12.77 -6.25
N PRO A 161 8.07 12.94 -4.94
CA PRO A 161 6.75 12.79 -4.35
C PRO A 161 5.70 13.73 -4.97
N PHE A 162 4.45 13.28 -5.03
CA PHE A 162 3.32 14.15 -5.40
C PHE A 162 2.84 14.85 -4.13
N LYS A 163 2.99 16.15 -4.08
CA LYS A 163 2.81 16.93 -2.83
C LYS A 163 1.35 17.12 -2.45
N GLU A 164 0.46 17.10 -3.42
CA GLU A 164 -0.96 17.37 -3.25
C GLU A 164 -1.68 16.20 -2.54
N PRO A 165 -2.29 16.39 -1.36
CA PRO A 165 -3.06 15.35 -0.68
C PRO A 165 -4.22 14.80 -1.54
N GLU A 166 -4.79 15.67 -2.37
CA GLU A 166 -5.88 15.33 -3.30
C GLU A 166 -5.45 14.25 -4.29
N PHE A 167 -4.16 14.21 -4.68
CA PHE A 167 -3.65 13.19 -5.58
C PHE A 167 -3.65 11.80 -4.92
N PHE A 168 -3.24 11.70 -3.65
CA PHE A 168 -3.33 10.44 -2.92
C PHE A 168 -4.78 9.98 -2.75
N ASN A 169 -5.68 10.88 -2.38
CA ASN A 169 -7.09 10.55 -2.21
C ASN A 169 -7.73 10.09 -3.54
N ALA A 170 -7.36 10.71 -4.64
CA ALA A 170 -7.79 10.31 -5.98
C ALA A 170 -7.27 8.91 -6.36
N LEU A 171 -6.02 8.59 -6.02
CA LEU A 171 -5.49 7.24 -6.20
C LEU A 171 -6.26 6.22 -5.35
N MET A 172 -6.52 6.51 -4.07
CA MET A 172 -7.29 5.61 -3.21
C MET A 172 -8.71 5.40 -3.70
N ALA A 173 -9.31 6.38 -4.37
CA ALA A 173 -10.65 6.26 -4.94
C ALA A 173 -10.75 5.19 -6.05
N ILE A 174 -9.63 4.79 -6.69
CA ILE A 174 -9.58 3.66 -7.62
C ILE A 174 -10.11 2.38 -6.96
N TRP A 175 -9.81 2.18 -5.68
CA TRP A 175 -10.21 0.98 -4.93
C TRP A 175 -11.36 1.23 -3.96
N LEU A 176 -11.46 2.43 -3.40
CA LEU A 176 -12.38 2.74 -2.30
C LEU A 176 -13.51 3.68 -2.69
N GLY A 177 -13.47 4.23 -3.91
CA GLY A 177 -14.43 5.22 -4.39
C GLY A 177 -15.81 4.64 -4.74
N ARG A 178 -16.64 5.48 -5.35
CA ARG A 178 -18.01 5.14 -5.77
C ARG A 178 -18.06 4.17 -6.96
N SER A 179 -17.01 4.17 -7.80
CA SER A 179 -16.83 3.25 -8.94
C SER A 179 -15.51 2.51 -8.77
N PRO A 180 -15.41 1.59 -7.78
CA PRO A 180 -14.15 0.93 -7.48
C PRO A 180 -13.76 -0.03 -8.60
N ALA A 181 -12.45 -0.24 -8.76
CA ALA A 181 -11.93 -1.21 -9.70
C ALA A 181 -12.53 -2.62 -9.50
N ASP A 182 -12.89 -2.96 -8.26
CA ASP A 182 -13.54 -4.21 -7.88
C ASP A 182 -14.26 -4.04 -6.54
N TRP A 183 -15.55 -4.37 -6.49
CA TRP A 183 -16.37 -4.21 -5.29
C TRP A 183 -15.96 -5.16 -4.18
N GLN A 184 -15.66 -6.41 -4.50
CA GLN A 184 -15.23 -7.40 -3.52
C GLN A 184 -13.88 -7.00 -2.90
N LEU A 185 -12.94 -6.53 -3.73
CA LEU A 185 -11.67 -6.01 -3.24
C LEU A 185 -11.86 -4.79 -2.33
N LYS A 186 -12.79 -3.88 -2.66
CA LYS A 186 -13.12 -2.73 -1.80
C LYS A 186 -13.53 -3.18 -0.40
N GLU A 187 -14.45 -4.14 -0.30
CA GLU A 187 -14.92 -4.69 0.98
C GLU A 187 -13.77 -5.33 1.76
N GLN A 188 -12.94 -6.14 1.08
CA GLN A 188 -11.77 -6.78 1.68
C GLN A 188 -10.75 -5.76 2.20
N LEU A 189 -10.46 -4.69 1.45
CA LEU A 189 -9.55 -3.62 1.88
C LEU A 189 -10.09 -2.85 3.10
N LEU A 190 -11.40 -2.75 3.24
CA LEU A 190 -12.07 -2.14 4.40
C LEU A 190 -12.22 -3.12 5.58
N GLY A 191 -11.63 -4.32 5.49
CA GLY A 191 -11.69 -5.32 6.55
C GLY A 191 -13.06 -5.98 6.72
N GLN A 192 -13.95 -5.84 5.74
CA GLN A 192 -15.24 -6.51 5.72
C GLN A 192 -15.01 -7.95 5.20
N LYS A 193 -15.59 -8.94 5.88
CA LYS A 193 -15.54 -10.33 5.42
C LYS A 193 -16.52 -10.48 4.25
N SER A 194 -16.00 -10.87 3.10
CA SER A 194 -16.83 -11.35 1.97
C SER A 194 -17.38 -12.73 2.30
#